data_87a32f7367149dfecf5ad95153271362
#
_entry.id   87a32f7367149dfecf5ad95153271362
#
_cell.length_a   1.000
_cell.length_b   1.000
_cell.length_c   1.000
_cell.angle_alpha   90.00
_cell.angle_beta   90.00
_cell.angle_gamma   90.00
#
_symmetry.space_group_name_H-M   'P 1'
#
loop_
_entity.id
_entity.type
_entity.pdbx_description
1 polymer ?
#
loop_
_entity_poly.entity_id
_entity_poly.type
_entity_poly.pdbx_seq_one_letter_code
_entity_poly.pdbx_strand_id
1 'polypeptide(L)'
;MKHHLIARSLRMAVFALSLFVMDTVSAHLLPVNISQATTNYDLTTLRSWGATEQHGDVNRDGIDDIVMIATPHFQEMMIVNELGDTVDTNKPVFSVFFGNGHGGYSCRFQSDSVLPARDDAYHFLDFGLEVNDKGVFSISIGHFSSVGGWGNTNEKYVFRYQNNDFFLIGEDNDYFMRNSGEGERTSINYLTHRKQVVKYNAFDDSVKPKEKWTRIPNQPLRRLGTWTLGE
;
A
#
# COMPACT_ATOMS: atom_id res chain seq x y z
N MET A 1 -19.60 75.78 59.52
CA MET A 1 -18.64 74.72 59.32
C MET A 1 -19.25 73.80 58.24
N LYS A 2 -18.66 73.77 57.11
CA LYS A 2 -19.22 73.10 55.88
C LYS A 2 -18.59 71.73 55.72
N HIS A 3 -19.39 70.66 55.66
CA HIS A 3 -18.92 69.37 55.29
C HIS A 3 -19.38 69.04 53.86
N HIS A 4 -18.39 68.89 53.00
CA HIS A 4 -18.61 68.40 51.64
C HIS A 4 -18.76 66.86 51.62
N LEU A 5 -19.90 66.35 51.18
CA LEU A 5 -20.09 64.97 50.83
C LEU A 5 -19.67 64.77 49.36
N ILE A 6 -18.68 63.91 49.14
CA ILE A 6 -18.27 63.46 47.83
C ILE A 6 -18.97 62.11 47.60
N ALA A 7 -19.93 62.12 46.68
CA ALA A 7 -20.56 60.87 46.22
C ALA A 7 -19.62 60.13 45.25
N ARG A 8 -19.20 58.91 45.63
CA ARG A 8 -18.51 57.97 44.74
C ARG A 8 -19.56 57.06 44.06
N SER A 9 -19.72 57.23 42.77
CA SER A 9 -20.50 56.36 41.97
C SER A 9 -19.81 54.99 41.80
N LEU A 10 -20.44 53.95 42.29
CA LEU A 10 -20.03 52.56 42.13
C LEU A 10 -20.50 52.07 40.77
N ARG A 11 -19.59 51.93 39.83
CA ARG A 11 -19.89 51.28 38.54
C ARG A 11 -19.84 49.74 38.76
N MET A 12 -21.00 49.13 38.71
CA MET A 12 -21.17 47.69 38.67
C MET A 12 -20.71 47.20 37.27
N ALA A 13 -19.59 46.49 37.21
CA ALA A 13 -19.17 45.78 36.04
C ALA A 13 -19.94 44.45 35.97
N VAL A 14 -20.88 44.33 35.05
CA VAL A 14 -21.54 43.08 34.73
C VAL A 14 -20.56 42.20 33.97
N PHE A 15 -19.99 41.22 34.63
CA PHE A 15 -19.26 40.15 33.94
C PHE A 15 -20.29 39.25 33.25
N ALA A 16 -20.42 39.39 31.93
CA ALA A 16 -21.11 38.40 31.13
C ALA A 16 -20.22 37.14 31.05
N LEU A 17 -20.60 36.12 31.78
CA LEU A 17 -20.02 34.79 31.70
C LEU A 17 -20.51 34.15 30.39
N SER A 18 -19.74 34.33 29.32
CA SER A 18 -19.97 33.56 28.07
C SER A 18 -19.62 32.11 28.39
N LEU A 19 -20.64 31.27 28.54
CA LEU A 19 -20.48 29.83 28.46
C LEU A 19 -19.97 29.51 27.04
N PHE A 20 -18.67 29.25 26.93
CA PHE A 20 -18.12 28.51 25.79
C PHE A 20 -18.67 27.08 25.93
N VAL A 21 -19.74 26.78 25.20
CA VAL A 21 -20.07 25.41 24.87
C VAL A 21 -18.92 24.94 23.97
N MET A 22 -17.99 24.21 24.55
CA MET A 22 -17.10 23.38 23.77
C MET A 22 -17.98 22.30 23.12
N ASP A 23 -18.39 22.56 21.89
CA ASP A 23 -18.74 21.48 21.00
C ASP A 23 -17.54 20.55 21.00
N THR A 24 -17.70 19.40 21.64
CA THR A 24 -16.81 18.27 21.41
C THR A 24 -17.06 17.85 19.95
N VAL A 25 -16.34 18.51 19.04
CA VAL A 25 -16.11 17.98 17.71
C VAL A 25 -15.45 16.64 17.99
N SER A 26 -16.26 15.60 17.97
CA SER A 26 -15.78 14.23 17.84
C SER A 26 -14.92 14.31 16.58
N ALA A 27 -13.62 14.37 16.78
CA ALA A 27 -12.68 14.24 15.70
C ALA A 27 -12.93 12.83 15.15
N HIS A 28 -13.85 12.72 14.21
CA HIS A 28 -13.78 11.66 13.22
C HIS A 28 -12.37 11.82 12.68
N LEU A 29 -11.49 10.97 13.17
CA LEU A 29 -10.19 10.76 12.55
C LEU A 29 -10.54 10.32 11.13
N LEU A 30 -10.59 11.30 10.23
CA LEU A 30 -10.62 11.00 8.81
C LEU A 30 -9.47 10.02 8.60
N PRO A 31 -9.68 8.91 7.92
CA PRO A 31 -8.62 7.99 7.63
C PRO A 31 -7.48 8.81 7.06
N VAL A 32 -6.30 8.70 7.67
CA VAL A 32 -5.10 9.37 7.17
C VAL A 32 -4.87 8.78 5.79
N ASN A 33 -5.41 9.45 4.79
CA ASN A 33 -5.20 9.11 3.40
C ASN A 33 -3.75 9.46 3.09
N ILE A 34 -2.89 8.45 3.05
CA ILE A 34 -1.49 8.59 2.69
C ILE A 34 -1.37 8.40 1.18
N SER A 35 -2.37 8.75 0.46
CA SER A 35 -2.25 8.87 -0.97
C SER A 35 -1.34 10.07 -1.28
N GLN A 36 -0.17 9.78 -1.79
CA GLN A 36 0.67 10.79 -2.45
C GLN A 36 0.25 10.98 -3.92
N ALA A 37 -0.76 10.25 -4.38
CA ALA A 37 -1.33 10.47 -5.70
C ALA A 37 -1.89 11.89 -5.76
N THR A 38 -1.39 12.68 -6.67
CA THR A 38 -1.88 14.05 -6.92
C THR A 38 -3.30 14.07 -7.52
N THR A 39 -3.80 12.90 -7.95
CA THR A 39 -5.12 12.74 -8.57
C THR A 39 -5.76 11.45 -8.07
N ASN A 40 -6.98 11.55 -7.54
CA ASN A 40 -7.80 10.39 -7.22
C ASN A 40 -8.62 10.02 -8.45
N TYR A 41 -8.39 8.83 -8.99
CA TYR A 41 -9.14 8.29 -10.10
C TYR A 41 -10.35 7.53 -9.60
N ASP A 42 -11.50 7.70 -10.26
CA ASP A 42 -12.67 6.89 -9.97
C ASP A 42 -12.52 5.46 -10.53
N LEU A 43 -13.37 4.56 -10.05
CA LEU A 43 -13.33 3.15 -10.42
C LEU A 43 -13.52 2.91 -11.93
N THR A 44 -14.34 3.75 -12.60
CA THR A 44 -14.60 3.64 -14.04
C THR A 44 -13.36 4.01 -14.84
N THR A 45 -12.68 5.07 -14.45
CA THR A 45 -11.41 5.52 -15.06
C THR A 45 -10.36 4.42 -14.93
N LEU A 46 -10.15 3.87 -13.72
CA LEU A 46 -9.16 2.82 -13.50
C LEU A 46 -9.46 1.56 -14.34
N ARG A 47 -10.72 1.15 -14.43
CA ARG A 47 -11.14 0.02 -15.27
C ARG A 47 -10.91 0.26 -16.75
N SER A 48 -11.03 1.51 -17.21
CA SER A 48 -10.79 1.86 -18.62
C SER A 48 -9.32 1.67 -19.03
N TRP A 49 -8.39 1.61 -18.07
CA TRP A 49 -6.96 1.33 -18.30
C TRP A 49 -6.62 -0.16 -18.35
N GLY A 50 -7.63 -1.03 -18.28
CA GLY A 50 -7.39 -2.49 -18.29
C GLY A 50 -6.91 -3.01 -16.94
N ALA A 51 -7.53 -2.57 -15.86
CA ALA A 51 -7.15 -2.92 -14.50
C ALA A 51 -7.20 -4.44 -14.25
N THR A 52 -6.22 -4.93 -13.49
CA THR A 52 -6.32 -6.21 -12.78
C THR A 52 -7.04 -5.96 -11.46
N GLU A 53 -8.17 -6.62 -11.23
CA GLU A 53 -8.95 -6.46 -10.01
C GLU A 53 -9.26 -7.81 -9.34
N GLN A 54 -9.35 -7.78 -8.00
CA GLN A 54 -9.76 -8.89 -7.16
C GLN A 54 -10.83 -8.43 -6.19
N HIS A 55 -11.75 -9.32 -5.87
CA HIS A 55 -12.89 -9.07 -5.01
C HIS A 55 -12.79 -9.86 -3.70
N GLY A 56 -13.32 -9.31 -2.62
CA GLY A 56 -13.43 -9.97 -1.33
C GLY A 56 -13.64 -8.97 -0.19
N ASP A 57 -14.10 -9.45 0.94
CA ASP A 57 -14.37 -8.65 2.14
C ASP A 57 -13.07 -8.33 2.88
N VAL A 58 -12.37 -7.28 2.43
CA VAL A 58 -11.04 -6.89 2.94
C VAL A 58 -11.11 -6.23 4.31
N ASN A 59 -12.19 -5.47 4.56
CA ASN A 59 -12.40 -4.77 5.82
C ASN A 59 -13.19 -5.58 6.87
N ARG A 60 -13.76 -6.74 6.47
CA ARG A 60 -14.53 -7.69 7.29
C ARG A 60 -15.85 -7.14 7.79
N ASP A 61 -16.54 -6.40 6.93
CA ASP A 61 -17.91 -5.92 7.21
C ASP A 61 -19.01 -6.78 6.57
N GLY A 62 -18.63 -7.84 5.85
CA GLY A 62 -19.53 -8.75 5.15
C GLY A 62 -19.94 -8.28 3.76
N ILE A 63 -19.28 -7.23 3.23
CA ILE A 63 -19.53 -6.66 1.90
C ILE A 63 -18.29 -6.85 1.04
N ASP A 64 -18.48 -7.17 -0.23
CA ASP A 64 -17.36 -7.29 -1.18
C ASP A 64 -16.72 -5.93 -1.45
N ASP A 65 -15.40 -5.90 -1.28
CA ASP A 65 -14.50 -4.81 -1.62
C ASP A 65 -13.77 -5.10 -2.93
N ILE A 66 -13.09 -4.10 -3.49
CA ILE A 66 -12.25 -4.23 -4.68
C ILE A 66 -10.83 -3.84 -4.34
N VAL A 67 -9.87 -4.70 -4.67
CA VAL A 67 -8.44 -4.41 -4.71
C VAL A 67 -8.00 -4.43 -6.16
N MET A 68 -7.30 -3.39 -6.64
CA MET A 68 -6.95 -3.30 -8.05
C MET A 68 -5.62 -2.62 -8.32
N ILE A 69 -5.03 -2.98 -9.46
CA ILE A 69 -3.89 -2.31 -10.09
C ILE A 69 -4.32 -1.89 -11.49
N ALA A 70 -4.11 -0.62 -11.83
CA ALA A 70 -4.37 -0.08 -13.15
C ALA A 70 -3.19 0.80 -13.59
N THR A 71 -2.72 0.64 -14.82
CA THR A 71 -1.65 1.47 -15.37
C THR A 71 -2.21 2.39 -16.44
N PRO A 72 -2.13 3.72 -16.28
CA PRO A 72 -2.52 4.65 -17.33
C PRO A 72 -1.61 4.50 -18.54
N HIS A 73 -2.04 5.04 -19.69
CA HIS A 73 -1.27 5.04 -20.93
C HIS A 73 -1.09 6.47 -21.43
N PHE A 74 -0.49 7.33 -20.58
CA PHE A 74 -0.19 8.70 -20.95
C PHE A 74 1.00 8.73 -21.92
N GLN A 75 0.82 9.34 -23.09
CA GLN A 75 1.84 9.38 -24.15
C GLN A 75 3.10 10.16 -23.72
N GLU A 76 2.96 11.15 -22.87
CA GLU A 76 4.06 11.92 -22.29
C GLU A 76 4.97 11.09 -21.36
N MET A 77 4.49 9.92 -20.90
CA MET A 77 5.26 8.98 -20.08
C MET A 77 5.90 7.87 -20.93
N MET A 78 5.72 7.90 -22.25
CA MET A 78 6.42 7.02 -23.17
C MET A 78 7.74 7.66 -23.56
N ILE A 79 8.86 7.13 -23.07
CA ILE A 79 10.20 7.65 -23.35
C ILE A 79 10.91 6.76 -24.37
N VAL A 80 11.81 7.36 -25.18
CA VAL A 80 12.69 6.62 -26.07
C VAL A 80 14.09 6.66 -25.49
N ASN A 81 14.71 5.50 -25.26
CA ASN A 81 16.06 5.39 -24.73
C ASN A 81 17.12 5.69 -25.80
N GLU A 82 18.38 5.71 -25.40
CA GLU A 82 19.53 6.00 -26.30
C GLU A 82 19.68 4.97 -27.45
N LEU A 83 19.11 3.77 -27.30
CA LEU A 83 19.13 2.71 -28.31
C LEU A 83 17.93 2.76 -29.26
N GLY A 84 17.00 3.69 -29.05
CA GLY A 84 15.79 3.86 -29.86
C GLY A 84 14.61 2.99 -29.40
N ASP A 85 14.70 2.30 -28.25
CA ASP A 85 13.60 1.51 -27.69
C ASP A 85 12.62 2.41 -26.95
N THR A 86 11.33 2.15 -27.12
CA THR A 86 10.28 2.85 -26.38
C THR A 86 10.03 2.16 -25.05
N VAL A 87 10.06 2.93 -23.96
CA VAL A 87 9.80 2.48 -22.59
C VAL A 87 8.54 3.18 -22.08
N ASP A 88 7.58 2.40 -21.64
CA ASP A 88 6.41 2.90 -20.91
C ASP A 88 6.79 3.09 -19.43
N THR A 89 6.92 4.36 -19.00
CA THR A 89 7.24 4.74 -17.62
C THR A 89 6.00 5.18 -16.84
N ASN A 90 4.80 4.93 -17.35
CA ASN A 90 3.56 5.15 -16.62
C ASN A 90 3.58 4.37 -15.30
N LYS A 91 3.27 5.07 -14.21
CA LYS A 91 3.24 4.45 -12.89
C LYS A 91 1.94 3.67 -12.68
N PRO A 92 2.01 2.41 -12.24
CA PRO A 92 0.83 1.68 -11.85
C PRO A 92 0.16 2.33 -10.64
N VAL A 93 -1.16 2.46 -10.68
CA VAL A 93 -1.97 2.95 -9.57
C VAL A 93 -2.56 1.76 -8.82
N PHE A 94 -2.16 1.59 -7.58
CA PHE A 94 -2.76 0.61 -6.67
C PHE A 94 -3.93 1.25 -5.92
N SER A 95 -5.07 0.56 -5.84
CA SER A 95 -6.28 1.09 -5.21
C SER A 95 -7.03 0.02 -4.43
N VAL A 96 -7.68 0.44 -3.34
CA VAL A 96 -8.65 -0.34 -2.58
C VAL A 96 -9.93 0.46 -2.45
N PHE A 97 -11.05 -0.16 -2.82
CA PHE A 97 -12.38 0.42 -2.72
C PHE A 97 -13.24 -0.44 -1.80
N PHE A 98 -13.87 0.18 -0.82
CA PHE A 98 -14.84 -0.50 0.04
C PHE A 98 -16.24 -0.45 -0.56
N GLY A 99 -16.91 -1.59 -0.56
CA GLY A 99 -18.29 -1.74 -0.96
C GLY A 99 -19.25 -1.13 0.06
N ASN A 100 -20.43 -0.72 -0.40
CA ASN A 100 -21.48 -0.16 0.46
C ASN A 100 -22.72 -1.07 0.59
N GLY A 101 -22.67 -2.30 0.06
CA GLY A 101 -23.77 -3.26 0.05
C GLY A 101 -24.92 -2.95 -0.90
N HIS A 102 -24.87 -1.83 -1.63
CA HIS A 102 -25.91 -1.40 -2.60
C HIS A 102 -25.34 -1.27 -4.02
N GLY A 103 -24.22 -1.95 -4.30
CA GLY A 103 -23.54 -1.93 -5.60
C GLY A 103 -22.65 -0.72 -5.83
N GLY A 104 -22.49 0.17 -4.85
CA GLY A 104 -21.55 1.29 -4.88
C GLY A 104 -20.27 1.00 -4.13
N TYR A 105 -19.21 1.75 -4.46
CA TYR A 105 -17.88 1.62 -3.87
C TYR A 105 -17.33 2.99 -3.49
N SER A 106 -16.54 3.05 -2.41
CA SER A 106 -15.82 4.24 -1.98
C SER A 106 -14.33 3.97 -1.93
N CYS A 107 -13.52 4.88 -2.49
CA CYS A 107 -12.07 4.78 -2.45
C CYS A 107 -11.58 4.87 -1.00
N ARG A 108 -10.93 3.81 -0.55
CA ARG A 108 -10.33 3.72 0.78
C ARG A 108 -8.84 4.00 0.76
N PHE A 109 -8.18 3.58 -0.28
CA PHE A 109 -6.75 3.81 -0.51
C PHE A 109 -6.48 3.90 -2.01
N GLN A 110 -5.63 4.83 -2.42
CA GLN A 110 -5.12 4.91 -3.78
C GLN A 110 -3.74 5.55 -3.77
N SER A 111 -2.80 4.99 -4.55
CA SER A 111 -1.45 5.53 -4.67
C SER A 111 -0.76 5.05 -5.94
N ASP A 112 0.03 5.91 -6.55
CA ASP A 112 0.94 5.66 -7.67
C ASP A 112 2.41 5.45 -7.22
N SER A 113 2.63 5.38 -5.90
CA SER A 113 3.96 5.20 -5.30
C SER A 113 4.10 3.87 -4.53
N VAL A 114 3.07 3.02 -4.55
CA VAL A 114 3.12 1.68 -3.93
C VAL A 114 3.89 0.70 -4.80
N LEU A 115 3.72 0.78 -6.10
CA LEU A 115 4.33 -0.14 -7.06
C LEU A 115 5.45 0.55 -7.83
N PRO A 116 6.55 -0.16 -8.15
CA PRO A 116 7.59 0.37 -8.98
C PRO A 116 7.07 0.67 -10.39
N ALA A 117 7.60 1.70 -11.01
CA ALA A 117 7.42 1.96 -12.42
C ALA A 117 8.54 1.28 -13.22
N ARG A 118 8.26 0.97 -14.47
CA ARG A 118 9.29 0.51 -15.39
C ARG A 118 10.19 1.70 -15.76
N ASP A 119 11.49 1.50 -15.73
CA ASP A 119 12.52 2.50 -16.03
C ASP A 119 13.48 2.08 -17.13
N ASP A 120 13.43 0.83 -17.56
CA ASP A 120 14.31 0.23 -18.56
C ASP A 120 13.51 -0.62 -19.57
N ALA A 121 13.92 -0.58 -20.83
CA ALA A 121 13.33 -1.38 -21.91
C ALA A 121 13.52 -2.89 -21.71
N TYR A 122 14.55 -3.29 -20.99
CA TYR A 122 14.97 -4.68 -20.81
C TYR A 122 14.57 -5.27 -19.47
N HIS A 123 14.07 -4.44 -18.55
CA HIS A 123 13.53 -4.85 -17.27
C HIS A 123 12.00 -4.88 -17.34
N PHE A 124 11.41 -6.02 -17.06
CA PHE A 124 9.99 -6.25 -17.11
C PHE A 124 9.46 -6.47 -15.70
N LEU A 125 8.34 -5.81 -15.41
CA LEU A 125 7.60 -5.96 -14.18
C LEU A 125 6.27 -6.63 -14.48
N ASP A 126 5.92 -7.62 -13.68
CA ASP A 126 4.61 -8.29 -13.72
C ASP A 126 3.95 -8.18 -12.34
N PHE A 127 2.67 -7.81 -12.31
CA PHE A 127 1.94 -7.58 -11.08
C PHE A 127 0.79 -8.57 -10.92
N GLY A 128 0.75 -9.24 -9.77
CA GLY A 128 -0.35 -10.11 -9.38
C GLY A 128 -1.10 -9.58 -8.16
N LEU A 129 -2.39 -9.88 -8.10
CA LEU A 129 -3.24 -9.61 -6.96
C LEU A 129 -3.99 -10.86 -6.54
N GLU A 130 -4.14 -11.06 -5.23
CA GLU A 130 -5.00 -12.09 -4.66
C GLU A 130 -5.72 -11.51 -3.44
N VAL A 131 -6.99 -11.88 -3.26
CA VAL A 131 -7.75 -11.66 -2.01
C VAL A 131 -8.25 -13.01 -1.53
N ASN A 132 -8.04 -13.32 -0.26
CA ASN A 132 -8.51 -14.58 0.31
C ASN A 132 -9.80 -14.39 1.14
N ASP A 133 -10.41 -15.50 1.51
CA ASP A 133 -11.65 -15.57 2.32
C ASP A 133 -11.52 -15.00 3.75
N LYS A 134 -10.31 -14.64 4.18
CA LYS A 134 -10.04 -14.01 5.47
C LYS A 134 -9.86 -12.50 5.38
N GLY A 135 -10.16 -11.88 4.25
CA GLY A 135 -9.98 -10.45 4.02
C GLY A 135 -8.52 -10.01 4.00
N VAL A 136 -7.63 -10.92 3.65
CA VAL A 136 -6.19 -10.63 3.47
C VAL A 136 -5.92 -10.57 1.98
N PHE A 137 -5.27 -9.52 1.52
CA PHE A 137 -4.84 -9.43 0.14
C PHE A 137 -3.32 -9.50 0.02
N SER A 138 -2.85 -9.92 -1.15
CA SER A 138 -1.43 -9.89 -1.48
C SER A 138 -1.18 -9.26 -2.84
N ILE A 139 -0.04 -8.58 -2.93
CA ILE A 139 0.52 -8.02 -4.15
C ILE A 139 1.77 -8.83 -4.47
N SER A 140 1.86 -9.34 -5.70
CA SER A 140 3.06 -10.02 -6.20
C SER A 140 3.73 -9.16 -7.26
N ILE A 141 5.06 -9.14 -7.27
CA ILE A 141 5.88 -8.43 -8.25
C ILE A 141 6.90 -9.43 -8.81
N GLY A 142 6.78 -9.71 -10.12
CA GLY A 142 7.77 -10.45 -10.87
C GLY A 142 8.77 -9.51 -11.51
N HIS A 143 10.06 -9.76 -11.34
CA HIS A 143 11.16 -9.03 -11.95
C HIS A 143 11.89 -9.94 -12.94
N PHE A 144 11.90 -9.55 -14.19
CA PHE A 144 12.61 -10.24 -15.26
C PHE A 144 13.47 -9.25 -16.05
N SER A 145 14.74 -9.56 -16.22
CA SER A 145 15.61 -8.81 -17.14
C SER A 145 16.02 -9.68 -18.32
N SER A 146 15.83 -9.17 -19.54
CA SER A 146 16.24 -9.87 -20.76
C SER A 146 17.70 -9.65 -21.10
N VAL A 147 18.34 -8.61 -20.54
CA VAL A 147 19.75 -8.22 -20.75
C VAL A 147 20.40 -7.96 -19.39
N GLY A 148 21.69 -8.25 -19.29
CA GLY A 148 22.51 -7.86 -18.14
C GLY A 148 22.50 -8.85 -16.96
N GLY A 149 21.69 -9.91 -16.98
CA GLY A 149 21.66 -10.85 -15.87
C GLY A 149 20.87 -12.13 -16.13
N TRP A 150 21.08 -13.12 -15.26
CA TRP A 150 20.39 -14.40 -15.29
C TRP A 150 19.41 -14.56 -14.11
N GLY A 151 19.32 -13.57 -13.24
CA GLY A 151 18.43 -13.57 -12.09
C GLY A 151 16.97 -13.41 -12.50
N ASN A 152 16.10 -14.07 -11.77
CA ASN A 152 14.65 -13.88 -11.79
C ASN A 152 14.19 -13.75 -10.35
N THR A 153 13.35 -12.77 -10.05
CA THR A 153 12.86 -12.51 -8.70
C THR A 153 11.34 -12.44 -8.73
N ASN A 154 10.72 -13.12 -7.77
CA ASN A 154 9.29 -12.97 -7.50
C ASN A 154 9.13 -12.59 -6.02
N GLU A 155 8.47 -11.48 -5.78
CA GLU A 155 8.16 -10.98 -4.46
C GLU A 155 6.65 -11.04 -4.23
N LYS A 156 6.25 -11.30 -2.98
CA LYS A 156 4.85 -11.29 -2.57
C LYS A 156 4.73 -10.58 -1.23
N TYR A 157 3.89 -9.58 -1.19
CA TYR A 157 3.61 -8.75 -0.02
C TYR A 157 2.19 -8.99 0.44
N VAL A 158 2.01 -9.42 1.69
CA VAL A 158 0.72 -9.82 2.26
C VAL A 158 0.24 -8.76 3.22
N PHE A 159 -0.94 -8.20 2.96
CA PHE A 159 -1.53 -7.10 3.72
C PHE A 159 -2.84 -7.50 4.39
N ARG A 160 -3.08 -6.91 5.56
CA ARG A 160 -4.33 -7.03 6.30
C ARG A 160 -4.83 -5.66 6.75
N TYR A 161 -6.13 -5.44 6.56
CA TYR A 161 -6.81 -4.28 7.13
C TYR A 161 -7.02 -4.47 8.63
N GLN A 162 -6.54 -3.53 9.42
CA GLN A 162 -6.69 -3.47 10.88
C GLN A 162 -6.41 -2.05 11.35
N ASN A 163 -6.99 -1.66 12.49
CA ASN A 163 -6.80 -0.32 13.06
C ASN A 163 -7.02 0.79 12.03
N ASN A 164 -8.00 0.60 11.16
CA ASN A 164 -8.40 1.55 10.12
C ASN A 164 -7.32 1.82 9.05
N ASP A 165 -6.40 0.86 8.80
CA ASP A 165 -5.33 0.97 7.80
C ASP A 165 -4.87 -0.42 7.32
N PHE A 166 -4.02 -0.48 6.29
CA PHE A 166 -3.46 -1.70 5.72
C PHE A 166 -2.03 -1.91 6.22
N PHE A 167 -1.77 -3.05 6.83
CA PHE A 167 -0.46 -3.38 7.38
C PHE A 167 0.13 -4.63 6.73
N LEU A 168 1.43 -4.57 6.43
CA LEU A 168 2.22 -5.71 5.96
C LEU A 168 2.32 -6.74 7.08
N ILE A 169 1.81 -7.95 6.84
CA ILE A 169 1.83 -9.06 7.80
C ILE A 169 2.72 -10.22 7.38
N GLY A 170 3.11 -10.26 6.11
CA GLY A 170 3.99 -11.28 5.54
C GLY A 170 4.65 -10.82 4.27
N GLU A 171 5.78 -11.44 3.96
CA GLU A 171 6.59 -11.15 2.78
C GLU A 171 7.27 -12.44 2.33
N ASP A 172 7.18 -12.74 1.04
CA ASP A 172 7.92 -13.82 0.39
C ASP A 172 8.78 -13.23 -0.72
N ASN A 173 10.01 -13.72 -0.86
CA ASN A 173 10.89 -13.40 -1.96
C ASN A 173 11.47 -14.70 -2.49
N ASP A 174 11.34 -14.96 -3.78
CA ASP A 174 11.88 -16.13 -4.45
C ASP A 174 12.79 -15.67 -5.58
N TYR A 175 14.08 -15.86 -5.40
CA TYR A 175 15.11 -15.52 -6.38
C TYR A 175 15.76 -16.79 -6.91
N PHE A 176 15.95 -16.89 -8.22
CA PHE A 176 16.75 -17.97 -8.80
C PHE A 176 17.54 -17.52 -10.04
N MET A 177 18.64 -18.24 -10.30
CA MET A 177 19.49 -18.05 -11.47
C MET A 177 19.02 -18.95 -12.63
N ARG A 178 18.59 -18.36 -13.74
CA ARG A 178 18.10 -19.08 -14.93
C ARG A 178 19.14 -19.92 -15.64
N ASN A 179 20.43 -19.67 -15.42
CA ASN A 179 21.52 -20.42 -16.02
C ASN A 179 21.98 -21.62 -15.19
N SER A 180 21.81 -21.59 -13.86
CA SER A 180 22.26 -22.66 -12.96
C SER A 180 21.14 -23.35 -12.20
N GLY A 181 19.97 -22.74 -12.14
CA GLY A 181 18.86 -23.21 -11.31
C GLY A 181 19.03 -22.96 -9.81
N GLU A 182 20.18 -22.43 -9.37
CA GLU A 182 20.40 -22.09 -7.98
C GLU A 182 19.40 -21.01 -7.53
N GLY A 183 18.72 -21.25 -6.43
CA GLY A 183 17.68 -20.38 -5.91
C GLY A 183 17.68 -20.26 -4.39
N GLU A 184 17.09 -19.17 -3.92
CA GLU A 184 16.83 -18.92 -2.52
C GLU A 184 15.42 -18.32 -2.36
N ARG A 185 14.62 -18.97 -1.54
CA ARG A 185 13.31 -18.46 -1.11
C ARG A 185 13.41 -17.98 0.34
N THR A 186 13.03 -16.74 0.56
CA THR A 186 12.84 -16.15 1.88
C THR A 186 11.36 -15.97 2.13
N SER A 187 10.86 -16.38 3.31
CA SER A 187 9.49 -16.13 3.78
C SER A 187 9.54 -15.51 5.17
N ILE A 188 8.83 -14.41 5.35
CA ILE A 188 8.77 -13.67 6.61
C ILE A 188 7.31 -13.57 7.07
N ASN A 189 7.06 -13.97 8.31
CA ASN A 189 5.79 -13.73 8.98
C ASN A 189 6.00 -12.73 10.11
N TYR A 190 5.53 -11.51 9.92
CA TYR A 190 5.70 -10.40 10.85
C TYR A 190 4.83 -10.56 12.11
N LEU A 191 3.73 -11.32 12.05
CA LEU A 191 2.87 -11.57 13.21
C LEU A 191 3.48 -12.57 14.20
N THR A 192 4.23 -13.54 13.68
CA THR A 192 4.90 -14.57 14.48
C THR A 192 6.38 -14.30 14.69
N HIS A 193 6.91 -13.23 14.08
CA HIS A 193 8.31 -12.84 14.10
C HIS A 193 9.26 -13.97 13.66
N ARG A 194 8.90 -14.67 12.57
CA ARG A 194 9.66 -15.79 12.02
C ARG A 194 10.06 -15.52 10.58
N LYS A 195 11.31 -15.88 10.27
CA LYS A 195 11.87 -15.90 8.93
C LYS A 195 12.33 -17.30 8.59
N GLN A 196 11.93 -17.78 7.42
CA GLN A 196 12.43 -18.99 6.78
C GLN A 196 13.30 -18.60 5.58
N VAL A 197 14.42 -19.30 5.40
CA VAL A 197 15.24 -19.22 4.19
C VAL A 197 15.40 -20.64 3.68
N VAL A 198 15.09 -20.86 2.40
CA VAL A 198 15.22 -22.15 1.73
C VAL A 198 16.13 -21.98 0.53
N LYS A 199 17.27 -22.67 0.52
CA LYS A 199 18.15 -22.75 -0.66
C LYS A 199 17.82 -24.01 -1.43
N TYR A 200 17.67 -23.90 -2.74
CA TYR A 200 17.25 -24.99 -3.60
C TYR A 200 17.94 -24.92 -4.98
N ASN A 201 17.78 -25.94 -5.79
CA ASN A 201 18.09 -25.87 -7.21
C ASN A 201 16.84 -26.24 -8.02
N ALA A 202 16.43 -25.35 -8.93
CA ALA A 202 15.22 -25.51 -9.74
C ALA A 202 15.40 -26.53 -10.88
N PHE A 203 16.62 -26.93 -11.21
CA PHE A 203 16.96 -27.79 -12.35
C PHE A 203 17.46 -29.17 -11.92
N ASP A 204 17.79 -29.35 -10.63
CA ASP A 204 18.36 -30.60 -10.10
C ASP A 204 17.61 -31.05 -8.85
N ASP A 205 16.64 -31.94 -9.02
CA ASP A 205 15.83 -32.52 -7.96
C ASP A 205 16.64 -33.39 -6.99
N SER A 206 17.88 -33.79 -7.35
CA SER A 206 18.78 -34.52 -6.44
C SER A 206 19.34 -33.61 -5.35
N VAL A 207 19.40 -32.32 -5.57
CA VAL A 207 19.81 -31.31 -4.58
C VAL A 207 18.66 -31.06 -3.61
N LYS A 208 18.76 -31.67 -2.43
CA LYS A 208 17.74 -31.44 -1.40
C LYS A 208 17.74 -30.01 -0.90
N PRO A 209 16.58 -29.34 -0.81
CA PRO A 209 16.47 -28.00 -0.26
C PRO A 209 17.06 -27.90 1.16
N LYS A 210 17.80 -26.82 1.41
CA LYS A 210 18.35 -26.52 2.74
C LYS A 210 17.53 -25.41 3.36
N GLU A 211 16.89 -25.72 4.48
CA GLU A 211 16.00 -24.84 5.19
C GLU A 211 16.63 -24.29 6.47
N LYS A 212 16.43 -23.02 6.75
CA LYS A 212 16.87 -22.37 8.00
C LYS A 212 15.77 -21.45 8.53
N TRP A 213 15.41 -21.64 9.78
CA TRP A 213 14.50 -20.80 10.52
C TRP A 213 15.23 -19.86 11.47
N THR A 214 14.79 -18.59 11.51
CA THR A 214 15.31 -17.60 12.45
C THR A 214 14.16 -16.78 13.02
N ARG A 215 14.41 -16.12 14.16
CA ARG A 215 13.50 -15.08 14.67
C ARG A 215 13.95 -13.73 14.14
N ILE A 216 12.98 -12.88 13.79
CA ILE A 216 13.20 -11.48 13.51
C ILE A 216 12.82 -10.62 14.73
N PRO A 217 13.41 -9.43 14.89
CA PRO A 217 13.02 -8.51 15.95
C PRO A 217 11.53 -8.18 15.92
N ASN A 218 10.94 -7.97 17.09
CA ASN A 218 9.61 -7.39 17.19
C ASN A 218 9.69 -5.90 16.83
N GLN A 219 8.98 -5.50 15.80
CA GLN A 219 8.91 -4.12 15.32
C GLN A 219 7.48 -3.80 14.88
N PRO A 220 7.07 -2.53 14.89
CA PRO A 220 5.79 -2.12 14.36
C PRO A 220 5.62 -2.58 12.91
N LEU A 221 4.41 -3.04 12.57
CA LEU A 221 4.09 -3.45 11.21
C LEU A 221 4.18 -2.22 10.27
N ARG A 222 4.76 -2.44 9.09
CA ARG A 222 4.84 -1.40 8.05
C ARG A 222 3.46 -1.15 7.46
N ARG A 223 3.14 0.10 7.23
CA ARG A 223 1.88 0.54 6.66
C ARG A 223 1.98 0.63 5.14
N LEU A 224 0.97 0.16 4.41
CA LEU A 224 0.88 0.31 2.96
C LEU A 224 1.00 1.79 2.55
N GLY A 225 1.72 2.08 1.48
CA GLY A 225 1.94 3.43 0.97
C GLY A 225 3.02 4.23 1.71
N THR A 226 3.76 3.63 2.65
CA THR A 226 4.90 4.28 3.30
C THR A 226 6.24 3.98 2.65
N TRP A 227 6.25 3.14 1.62
CA TRP A 227 7.42 2.79 0.80
C TRP A 227 6.94 2.22 -0.54
N THR A 228 7.79 2.16 -1.54
CA THR A 228 7.58 1.45 -2.80
C THR A 228 7.91 -0.03 -2.59
N LEU A 229 7.03 -0.94 -3.03
CA LEU A 229 7.27 -2.39 -2.99
C LEU A 229 8.37 -2.74 -4.01
N GLY A 230 9.24 -3.69 -3.67
CA GLY A 230 10.34 -4.10 -4.55
C GLY A 230 11.60 -3.23 -4.43
N GLU A 231 11.62 -2.23 -3.52
CA GLU A 231 12.78 -1.37 -3.22
C GLU A 231 13.36 -1.59 -1.83
#